data_20d6ad31da645ca1672f727685d4884d
#
_entry.id   20d6ad31da645ca1672f727685d4884d
#
_cell.length_a   1.000
_cell.length_b   1.000
_cell.length_c   1.000
_cell.angle_alpha   90.00
_cell.angle_beta   90.00
_cell.angle_gamma   90.00
#
_symmetry.space_group_name_H-M   'P 1'
#
loop_
_entity.id
_entity.type
_entity.pdbx_description
1 polymer ?
#
loop_
_entity_poly.entity_id
_entity_poly.type
_entity_poly.pdbx_seq_one_letter_code
_entity_poly.pdbx_strand_id
1 'polypeptide(L)'
;MFEQLVVGGKVELFKKSRRIKENGETKEMLVSQIMDINDETIICTMPSRQGKMIVLEVGTMIEAFFYTGNYIYKSDCTVKSRGKEGNIFTVELRPETALVKFQRREFYRLKCTIDADIIPLTDEERKNFDVTGKLPDNFVMPEDKGINVDISGGGLRLFSKKQYDA
;
A
#
# COMPACT_ATOMS: atom_id res chain seq x y z
N MET A 1 13.40 22.11 5.02
CA MET A 1 13.68 21.25 3.82
C MET A 1 12.59 20.21 3.57
N PHE A 2 11.79 19.80 4.55
CA PHE A 2 10.72 18.78 4.42
C PHE A 2 9.32 19.34 4.70
N GLU A 3 9.05 20.57 4.24
CA GLU A 3 7.80 21.34 4.49
C GLU A 3 6.52 20.60 4.02
N GLN A 4 6.66 19.68 3.06
CA GLN A 4 5.57 18.87 2.56
C GLN A 4 5.21 17.68 3.46
N LEU A 5 6.05 17.32 4.41
CA LEU A 5 5.80 16.24 5.37
C LEU A 5 5.04 16.76 6.58
N VAL A 6 4.27 15.89 7.20
CA VAL A 6 3.45 16.24 8.37
C VAL A 6 3.71 15.23 9.49
N VAL A 7 3.99 15.74 10.70
CA VAL A 7 4.06 14.91 11.92
C VAL A 7 2.75 14.15 12.10
N GLY A 8 2.84 12.89 12.48
CA GLY A 8 1.71 11.97 12.50
C GLY A 8 1.42 11.31 11.16
N GLY A 9 2.09 11.72 10.07
CA GLY A 9 1.94 11.12 8.74
C GLY A 9 2.39 9.66 8.72
N LYS A 10 1.63 8.81 7.99
CA LYS A 10 1.99 7.41 7.76
C LYS A 10 3.24 7.33 6.89
N VAL A 11 4.11 6.37 7.20
CA VAL A 11 5.28 6.02 6.38
C VAL A 11 5.26 4.53 6.05
N GLU A 12 5.46 4.20 4.79
CA GLU A 12 5.73 2.83 4.35
C GLU A 12 7.21 2.72 4.00
N LEU A 13 7.86 1.70 4.55
CA LEU A 13 9.29 1.48 4.43
C LEU A 13 9.59 0.13 3.78
N PHE A 14 10.50 0.11 2.82
CA PHE A 14 10.93 -1.10 2.14
C PHE A 14 12.45 -1.21 2.24
N LYS A 15 12.97 -2.29 2.82
CA LYS A 15 14.41 -2.53 2.88
C LYS A 15 14.98 -2.71 1.47
N LYS A 16 16.03 -1.95 1.13
CA LYS A 16 16.76 -2.18 -0.11
C LYS A 16 17.77 -3.32 0.10
N SER A 17 17.57 -4.45 -0.57
CA SER A 17 18.56 -5.51 -0.59
C SER A 17 19.71 -5.11 -1.52
N ARG A 18 20.96 -5.28 -1.07
CA ARG A 18 22.15 -5.13 -1.92
C ARG A 18 22.30 -6.25 -2.96
N ARG A 19 21.58 -7.36 -2.80
CA ARG A 19 21.56 -8.47 -3.75
C ARG A 19 20.37 -8.31 -4.69
N ILE A 20 20.61 -8.40 -5.99
CA ILE A 20 19.56 -8.57 -6.99
C ILE A 20 18.89 -9.89 -6.66
N LYS A 21 17.66 -9.84 -6.18
CA LYS A 21 16.88 -11.06 -5.93
C LYS A 21 16.35 -11.55 -7.28
N GLU A 22 16.90 -12.63 -7.77
CA GLU A 22 16.53 -13.29 -9.04
C GLU A 22 15.12 -13.92 -9.01
N ASN A 23 14.49 -14.03 -7.85
CA ASN A 23 13.19 -14.69 -7.71
C ASN A 23 12.19 -13.71 -7.09
N GLY A 24 11.31 -13.17 -7.90
CA GLY A 24 10.00 -12.54 -7.65
C GLY A 24 9.49 -12.27 -6.22
N GLU A 25 10.38 -12.23 -5.21
CA GLU A 25 10.03 -11.95 -3.83
C GLU A 25 9.54 -10.52 -3.67
N THR A 26 8.29 -10.39 -3.28
CA THR A 26 7.67 -9.12 -2.92
C THR A 26 8.48 -8.44 -1.81
N LYS A 27 8.90 -7.20 -2.05
CA LYS A 27 9.57 -6.37 -1.03
C LYS A 27 8.67 -6.30 0.20
N GLU A 28 9.20 -6.67 1.36
CA GLU A 28 8.45 -6.58 2.61
C GLU A 28 8.11 -5.13 2.95
N MET A 29 6.81 -4.85 3.07
CA MET A 29 6.31 -3.55 3.49
C MET A 29 6.30 -3.48 5.02
N LEU A 30 6.96 -2.47 5.55
CA LEU A 30 6.95 -2.10 6.97
C LEU A 30 6.17 -0.80 7.12
N VAL A 31 5.40 -0.67 8.20
CA VAL A 31 4.60 0.53 8.48
C VAL A 31 5.15 1.27 9.67
N SER A 32 5.25 2.59 9.54
CA SER A 32 5.75 3.52 10.55
C SER A 32 4.95 4.82 10.51
N GLN A 33 5.26 5.75 11.42
CA GLN A 33 4.64 7.07 11.53
C GLN A 33 5.70 8.12 11.83
N ILE A 34 5.58 9.30 11.23
CA ILE A 34 6.46 10.44 11.51
C ILE A 34 6.19 10.94 12.92
N MET A 35 7.23 10.99 13.75
CA MET A 35 7.19 11.55 15.10
C MET A 35 7.67 13.00 15.13
N ASP A 36 8.75 13.27 14.38
CA ASP A 36 9.35 14.60 14.31
C ASP A 36 10.12 14.77 12.99
N ILE A 37 10.40 16.02 12.64
CA ILE A 37 11.07 16.40 11.41
C ILE A 37 12.13 17.45 11.74
N ASN A 38 13.39 17.10 11.52
CA ASN A 38 14.53 17.99 11.66
C ASN A 38 14.99 18.48 10.28
N ASP A 39 15.98 19.37 10.24
CA ASP A 39 16.50 19.94 9.00
C ASP A 39 17.05 18.91 8.02
N GLU A 40 17.69 17.85 8.54
CA GLU A 40 18.36 16.81 7.74
C GLU A 40 17.75 15.42 7.89
N THR A 41 16.90 15.21 8.89
CA THR A 41 16.42 13.88 9.25
C THR A 41 14.95 13.86 9.60
N ILE A 42 14.36 12.69 9.48
CA ILE A 42 12.96 12.41 9.80
C ILE A 42 12.94 11.35 10.89
N ILE A 43 12.37 11.67 12.05
CA ILE A 43 12.21 10.72 13.15
C ILE A 43 10.88 10.02 12.99
N CYS A 44 10.92 8.70 12.94
CA CYS A 44 9.74 7.86 12.80
C CYS A 44 9.64 6.88 13.96
N THR A 45 8.45 6.35 14.23
CA THR A 45 8.29 5.21 15.13
C THR A 45 9.09 4.02 14.58
N MET A 46 9.59 3.15 15.46
CA MET A 46 10.16 1.88 14.98
C MET A 46 9.09 1.13 14.17
N PRO A 47 9.40 0.73 12.92
CA PRO A 47 8.38 0.19 12.04
C PRO A 47 7.85 -1.16 12.53
N SER A 48 6.63 -1.46 12.09
CA SER A 48 5.97 -2.72 12.40
C SER A 48 5.48 -3.44 11.14
N ARG A 49 5.31 -4.75 11.27
CA ARG A 49 4.67 -5.61 10.28
C ARG A 49 3.72 -6.56 10.99
N GLN A 50 2.46 -6.59 10.60
CA GLN A 50 1.43 -7.44 11.23
C GLN A 50 1.41 -7.32 12.77
N GLY A 51 1.53 -6.09 13.29
CA GLY A 51 1.54 -5.82 14.73
C GLY A 51 2.85 -6.14 15.47
N LYS A 52 3.85 -6.72 14.80
CA LYS A 52 5.17 -6.98 15.39
C LYS A 52 6.15 -5.88 15.01
N MET A 53 6.85 -5.34 16.00
CA MET A 53 7.91 -4.35 15.79
C MET A 53 9.10 -4.99 15.08
N ILE A 54 9.60 -4.32 14.06
CA ILE A 54 10.77 -4.74 13.26
C ILE A 54 11.90 -3.75 13.49
N VAL A 55 12.96 -4.22 14.13
CA VAL A 55 14.13 -3.39 14.40
C VAL A 55 14.93 -3.20 13.11
N LEU A 56 15.16 -1.93 12.75
CA LEU A 56 16.03 -1.57 11.63
C LEU A 56 17.45 -1.32 12.15
N GLU A 57 18.43 -1.88 11.49
CA GLU A 57 19.85 -1.67 11.83
C GLU A 57 20.34 -0.33 11.28
N VAL A 58 21.22 0.34 12.04
CA VAL A 58 21.89 1.57 11.58
C VAL A 58 22.68 1.28 10.30
N GLY A 59 22.61 2.19 9.34
CA GLY A 59 23.22 2.00 8.01
C GLY A 59 22.34 1.21 7.02
N THR A 60 21.16 0.72 7.43
CA THR A 60 20.24 0.06 6.50
C THR A 60 19.69 1.07 5.49
N MET A 61 19.78 0.73 4.21
CA MET A 61 19.15 1.50 3.13
C MET A 61 17.68 1.15 3.00
N ILE A 62 16.83 2.17 2.97
CA ILE A 62 15.36 2.08 2.97
C ILE A 62 14.83 2.90 1.81
N GLU A 63 13.89 2.35 1.08
CA GLU A 63 13.00 3.09 0.19
C GLU A 63 11.78 3.50 1.01
N ALA A 64 11.58 4.81 1.23
CA ALA A 64 10.54 5.34 2.10
C ALA A 64 9.46 6.07 1.29
N PHE A 65 8.19 5.83 1.64
CA PHE A 65 7.02 6.50 1.08
C PHE A 65 6.28 7.21 2.21
N PHE A 66 6.27 8.54 2.14
CA PHE A 66 5.67 9.42 3.12
C PHE A 66 4.27 9.87 2.65
N TYR A 67 3.25 9.61 3.43
CA TYR A 67 1.86 9.93 3.12
C TYR A 67 1.49 11.28 3.74
N THR A 68 1.11 12.24 2.91
CA THR A 68 0.71 13.59 3.32
C THR A 68 -0.68 13.91 2.75
N GLY A 69 -1.72 13.56 3.48
CA GLY A 69 -3.10 13.85 3.03
C GLY A 69 -3.37 13.41 1.58
N ASN A 70 -3.11 14.32 0.63
CA ASN A 70 -3.42 14.12 -0.78
C ASN A 70 -2.27 13.52 -1.61
N TYR A 71 -1.05 13.48 -1.08
CA TYR A 71 0.12 13.09 -1.85
C TYR A 71 0.96 12.03 -1.15
N ILE A 72 1.71 11.30 -1.94
CA ILE A 72 2.76 10.40 -1.47
C ILE A 72 4.08 10.97 -1.96
N TYR A 73 5.05 11.09 -1.08
CA TYR A 73 6.42 11.44 -1.42
C TYR A 73 7.32 10.24 -1.23
N LYS A 74 8.25 10.06 -2.13
CA LYS A 74 9.21 8.97 -2.12
C LYS A 74 10.61 9.53 -1.96
N SER A 75 11.43 8.85 -1.14
CA SER A 75 12.87 9.11 -1.02
C SER A 75 13.59 7.82 -0.65
N ASP A 76 14.84 7.72 -1.07
CA ASP A 76 15.77 6.75 -0.53
C ASP A 76 16.37 7.32 0.75
N CYS A 77 16.35 6.53 1.81
CA CYS A 77 16.81 6.94 3.13
C CYS A 77 17.82 5.94 3.68
N THR A 78 18.69 6.41 4.57
CA THR A 78 19.56 5.57 5.40
C THR A 78 19.13 5.70 6.86
N VAL A 79 19.09 4.59 7.58
CA VAL A 79 18.88 4.58 9.03
C VAL A 79 20.11 5.19 9.69
N LYS A 80 19.99 6.39 10.26
CA LYS A 80 21.07 7.14 10.92
C LYS A 80 21.27 6.71 12.36
N SER A 81 20.15 6.59 13.09
CA SER A 81 20.17 6.22 14.51
C SER A 81 18.87 5.54 14.93
N ARG A 82 18.89 5.00 16.13
CA ARG A 82 17.71 4.44 16.83
C ARG A 82 17.64 5.09 18.19
N GLY A 83 16.43 5.31 18.65
CA GLY A 83 16.18 5.93 19.94
C GLY A 83 14.98 5.36 20.64
N LYS A 84 14.67 5.99 21.75
CA LYS A 84 13.46 5.74 22.52
C LYS A 84 12.99 7.07 23.12
N GLU A 85 11.74 7.40 22.87
CA GLU A 85 11.09 8.60 23.43
C GLU A 85 9.92 8.13 24.29
N GLY A 86 10.07 8.28 25.61
CA GLY A 86 9.15 7.68 26.57
C GLY A 86 9.11 6.16 26.41
N ASN A 87 7.96 5.62 26.02
CA ASN A 87 7.75 4.19 25.75
C ASN A 87 7.78 3.84 24.26
N ILE A 88 8.03 4.80 23.38
CA ILE A 88 8.01 4.60 21.92
C ILE A 88 9.45 4.42 21.44
N PHE A 89 9.72 3.30 20.76
CA PHE A 89 10.98 3.12 20.05
C PHE A 89 10.94 3.88 18.73
N THR A 90 12.03 4.58 18.42
CA THR A 90 12.14 5.46 17.26
C THR A 90 13.29 5.04 16.34
N VAL A 91 13.19 5.43 15.09
CA VAL A 91 14.23 5.32 14.09
C VAL A 91 14.40 6.67 13.41
N GLU A 92 15.64 7.13 13.28
CA GLU A 92 15.99 8.35 12.57
C GLU A 92 16.40 8.01 11.15
N LEU A 93 15.69 8.55 10.18
CA LEU A 93 15.92 8.35 8.76
C LEU A 93 16.57 9.60 8.16
N ARG A 94 17.67 9.43 7.46
CA ARG A 94 18.29 10.49 6.66
C ARG A 94 17.95 10.24 5.19
N PRO A 95 17.21 11.15 4.54
CA PRO A 95 17.01 11.10 3.10
C PRO A 95 18.34 11.27 2.35
N GLU A 96 18.62 10.37 1.43
CA GLU A 96 19.79 10.40 0.54
C GLU A 96 19.43 11.01 -0.81
N THR A 97 18.13 11.03 -1.15
CA THR A 97 17.59 11.63 -2.36
C THR A 97 16.53 12.67 -2.03
N ALA A 98 16.29 13.61 -2.93
CA ALA A 98 15.19 14.54 -2.77
C ALA A 98 13.84 13.81 -2.61
N LEU A 99 12.93 14.41 -1.85
CA LEU A 99 11.55 13.96 -1.78
C LEU A 99 10.85 14.24 -3.11
N VAL A 100 10.55 13.19 -3.85
CA VAL A 100 9.82 13.29 -5.12
C VAL A 100 8.38 12.83 -4.96
N LYS A 101 7.45 13.55 -5.57
CA LYS A 101 6.05 13.18 -5.58
C LYS A 101 5.86 11.86 -6.31
N PHE A 102 5.19 10.91 -5.68
CA PHE A 102 4.98 9.58 -6.19
C PHE A 102 3.50 9.30 -6.41
N GLN A 103 3.13 9.01 -7.66
CA GLN A 103 1.80 8.56 -8.04
C GLN A 103 1.81 7.05 -8.24
N ARG A 104 1.19 6.30 -7.30
CA ARG A 104 1.15 4.84 -7.38
C ARG A 104 -0.09 4.30 -8.09
N ARG A 105 -1.10 5.16 -8.35
CA ARG A 105 -2.32 4.76 -9.05
C ARG A 105 -2.22 5.14 -10.51
N GLU A 106 -2.29 4.16 -11.37
CA GLU A 106 -2.34 4.37 -12.80
C GLU A 106 -3.70 4.95 -13.22
N PHE A 107 -4.78 4.48 -12.58
CA PHE A 107 -6.14 4.93 -12.88
C PHE A 107 -6.74 5.73 -11.72
N TYR A 108 -7.50 6.76 -12.08
CA TYR A 108 -8.36 7.45 -11.14
C TYR A 108 -9.41 6.49 -10.59
N ARG A 109 -9.74 6.61 -9.31
CA ARG A 109 -10.80 5.85 -8.66
C ARG A 109 -11.98 6.75 -8.38
N LEU A 110 -13.09 6.48 -9.05
CA LEU A 110 -14.36 7.14 -8.78
C LEU A 110 -15.02 6.47 -7.57
N LYS A 111 -15.21 7.24 -6.51
CA LYS A 111 -16.02 6.78 -5.38
C LYS A 111 -17.48 6.75 -5.80
N CYS A 112 -18.17 5.66 -5.57
CA CYS A 112 -19.59 5.46 -5.90
C CYS A 112 -20.25 4.58 -4.85
N THR A 113 -21.58 4.56 -4.87
CA THR A 113 -22.38 3.60 -4.12
C THR A 113 -23.42 3.06 -5.10
N ILE A 114 -23.12 1.88 -5.64
CA ILE A 114 -23.96 1.26 -6.68
C ILE A 114 -24.23 -0.18 -6.23
N ASP A 115 -25.51 -0.53 -6.19
CA ASP A 115 -25.93 -1.91 -5.95
C ASP A 115 -25.42 -2.79 -7.09
N ALA A 116 -24.90 -3.95 -6.74
CA ALA A 116 -24.34 -4.91 -7.68
C ALA A 116 -24.84 -6.32 -7.39
N ASP A 117 -25.21 -7.00 -8.41
CA ASP A 117 -25.51 -8.42 -8.36
C ASP A 117 -24.22 -9.19 -8.62
N ILE A 118 -23.92 -10.16 -7.76
CA ILE A 118 -22.68 -10.93 -7.80
C ILE A 118 -22.98 -12.36 -8.22
N ILE A 119 -22.35 -12.78 -9.29
CA ILE A 119 -22.54 -14.12 -9.86
C ILE A 119 -21.14 -14.72 -10.03
N PRO A 120 -20.78 -15.72 -9.21
CA PRO A 120 -19.55 -16.44 -9.42
C PRO A 120 -19.65 -17.31 -10.68
N LEU A 121 -18.67 -17.19 -11.56
CA LEU A 121 -18.53 -18.05 -12.73
C LEU A 121 -17.63 -19.24 -12.39
N THR A 122 -17.93 -20.40 -12.93
CA THR A 122 -17.01 -21.54 -12.94
C THR A 122 -15.81 -21.23 -13.86
N ASP A 123 -14.71 -21.98 -13.71
CA ASP A 123 -13.53 -21.80 -14.55
C ASP A 123 -13.83 -21.99 -16.06
N GLU A 124 -14.77 -22.87 -16.38
CA GLU A 124 -15.19 -23.11 -17.76
C GLU A 124 -16.01 -21.95 -18.32
N GLU A 125 -16.98 -21.46 -17.56
CA GLU A 125 -17.78 -20.28 -17.91
C GLU A 125 -16.92 -19.02 -18.05
N ARG A 126 -15.93 -18.83 -17.15
CA ARG A 126 -14.96 -17.74 -17.24
C ARG A 126 -14.16 -17.78 -18.54
N LYS A 127 -13.60 -18.96 -18.88
CA LYS A 127 -12.85 -19.13 -20.14
C LYS A 127 -13.71 -18.85 -21.37
N ASN A 128 -14.98 -19.28 -21.33
CA ASN A 128 -15.91 -19.05 -22.42
C ASN A 128 -16.27 -17.56 -22.55
N PHE A 129 -16.50 -16.88 -21.42
CA PHE A 129 -16.75 -15.44 -21.37
C PHE A 129 -15.54 -14.62 -21.89
N ASP A 130 -14.32 -14.98 -21.50
CA ASP A 130 -13.09 -14.33 -21.98
C ASP A 130 -12.92 -14.41 -23.51
N VAL A 131 -13.42 -15.47 -24.12
CA VAL A 131 -13.35 -15.67 -25.58
C VAL A 131 -14.53 -15.03 -26.32
N THR A 132 -15.74 -15.16 -25.78
CA THR A 132 -16.99 -14.80 -26.48
C THR A 132 -17.58 -13.46 -26.05
N GLY A 133 -17.22 -12.97 -24.86
CA GLY A 133 -17.85 -11.82 -24.21
C GLY A 133 -19.32 -12.05 -23.82
N LYS A 134 -19.80 -13.29 -23.84
CA LYS A 134 -21.20 -13.65 -23.55
C LYS A 134 -21.31 -14.47 -22.28
N LEU A 135 -22.31 -14.14 -21.48
CA LEU A 135 -22.72 -14.97 -20.32
C LEU A 135 -23.40 -16.26 -20.81
N PRO A 136 -23.40 -17.34 -19.98
CA PRO A 136 -24.09 -18.57 -20.30
C PRO A 136 -25.59 -18.36 -20.57
N ASP A 137 -26.17 -19.09 -21.53
CA ASP A 137 -27.60 -18.97 -21.88
C ASP A 137 -28.56 -19.38 -20.74
N ASN A 138 -28.07 -20.21 -19.82
CA ASN A 138 -28.80 -20.67 -18.61
C ASN A 138 -28.44 -19.86 -17.35
N PHE A 139 -28.17 -18.59 -17.51
CA PHE A 139 -27.81 -17.67 -16.45
C PHE A 139 -28.85 -17.68 -15.32
N VAL A 140 -28.43 -18.08 -14.13
CA VAL A 140 -29.26 -18.09 -12.93
C VAL A 140 -29.21 -16.73 -12.26
N MET A 141 -30.36 -16.23 -11.78
CA MET A 141 -30.41 -14.95 -11.04
C MET A 141 -29.43 -14.96 -9.87
N PRO A 142 -28.77 -13.82 -9.59
CA PRO A 142 -27.73 -13.74 -8.57
C PRO A 142 -28.27 -14.10 -7.18
N GLU A 143 -27.56 -14.99 -6.51
CA GLU A 143 -27.86 -15.34 -5.10
C GLU A 143 -27.30 -14.34 -4.10
N ASP A 144 -26.41 -13.45 -4.54
CA ASP A 144 -25.73 -12.49 -3.66
C ASP A 144 -25.78 -11.08 -4.22
N LYS A 145 -25.94 -10.14 -3.30
CA LYS A 145 -25.91 -8.70 -3.58
C LYS A 145 -24.74 -8.04 -2.87
N GLY A 146 -24.09 -7.16 -3.58
CA GLY A 146 -23.00 -6.35 -3.05
C GLY A 146 -23.22 -4.88 -3.31
N ILE A 147 -22.32 -4.09 -2.76
CA ILE A 147 -22.25 -2.64 -3.02
C ILE A 147 -20.88 -2.34 -3.60
N ASN A 148 -20.86 -1.77 -4.80
CA ASN A 148 -19.65 -1.23 -5.38
C ASN A 148 -19.35 0.14 -4.76
N VAL A 149 -18.18 0.31 -4.17
CA VAL A 149 -17.78 1.52 -3.44
C VAL A 149 -16.73 2.36 -4.15
N ASP A 150 -15.99 1.78 -5.08
CA ASP A 150 -15.17 2.52 -6.03
C ASP A 150 -14.96 1.72 -7.32
N ILE A 151 -14.80 2.46 -8.43
CA ILE A 151 -14.53 1.92 -9.76
C ILE A 151 -13.38 2.69 -10.41
N SER A 152 -12.56 1.98 -11.17
CA SER A 152 -11.44 2.56 -11.92
C SER A 152 -11.19 1.79 -13.21
N GLY A 153 -10.29 2.27 -14.07
CA GLY A 153 -9.86 1.54 -15.26
C GLY A 153 -9.18 0.19 -14.97
N GLY A 154 -8.69 -0.01 -13.75
CA GLY A 154 -8.07 -1.27 -13.33
C GLY A 154 -8.99 -2.21 -12.55
N GLY A 155 -10.27 -1.87 -12.37
CA GLY A 155 -11.22 -2.71 -11.66
C GLY A 155 -12.14 -1.95 -10.71
N LEU A 156 -12.88 -2.71 -9.92
CA LEU A 156 -13.86 -2.21 -8.96
C LEU A 156 -13.65 -2.84 -7.58
N ARG A 157 -14.18 -2.18 -6.55
CA ARG A 157 -14.16 -2.70 -5.18
C ARG A 157 -15.60 -2.91 -4.70
N LEU A 158 -15.91 -4.20 -4.46
CA LEU A 158 -17.21 -4.63 -3.96
C LEU A 158 -17.14 -4.94 -2.47
N PHE A 159 -18.24 -4.60 -1.76
CA PHE A 159 -18.57 -5.19 -0.47
C PHE A 159 -19.69 -6.22 -0.67
N SER A 160 -19.47 -7.43 -0.19
CA SER A 160 -20.42 -8.52 -0.17
C SER A 160 -20.51 -9.11 1.24
N LYS A 161 -21.64 -9.74 1.57
CA LYS A 161 -21.81 -10.53 2.80
C LYS A 161 -21.13 -11.89 2.69
N LYS A 162 -20.97 -12.41 1.48
CA LYS A 162 -20.25 -13.65 1.19
C LYS A 162 -18.77 -13.33 0.91
N GLN A 163 -17.91 -14.24 1.30
CA GLN A 163 -16.50 -14.19 0.95
C GLN A 163 -16.29 -14.98 -0.34
N TYR A 164 -15.63 -14.38 -1.31
CA TYR A 164 -15.23 -15.01 -2.56
C TYR A 164 -13.71 -15.14 -2.60
N ASP A 165 -13.22 -16.27 -3.07
CA ASP A 165 -11.80 -16.46 -3.34
C ASP A 165 -11.40 -15.64 -4.57
N ALA A 166 -10.19 -15.01 -4.51
CA ALA A 166 -9.68 -14.12 -5.54
C ALA A 166 -8.83 -14.89 -6.58
#